data_aa6e7635d5512217eff61872bde07dbb
#
_entry.id   aa6e7635d5512217eff61872bde07dbb
#
_cell.length_a   1.000
_cell.length_b   1.000
_cell.length_c   1.000
_cell.angle_alpha   90.00
_cell.angle_beta   90.00
_cell.angle_gamma   90.00
#
_symmetry.space_group_name_H-M   'P 1'
#
loop_
_entity.id
_entity.type
_entity.pdbx_description
1 polymer ?
#
loop_
_entity_poly.entity_id
_entity_poly.type
_entity_poly.pdbx_seq_one_letter_code
_entity_poly.pdbx_strand_id
1 'polypeptide(L)'
;MFGVFKKHRLVSKDCDIFFVENGNGTPVVLLHGFPQTHAMWANVAPFLSNNYHVICPDLRGYGQSGKPLGYKNYTFRNMADDVIAILKSQNIKKAHFIGHDRGARVAYRLAIDNPELVCSTMFMDIVPTNTVFTELSASLAFSYYHWFFLSQPFPVPEKLIERDPDQFYNSCLQGWGATGINAFSKNQLNAYQKSWRNKSCIRAMCDDYRAAYHIDQHHEAADGNFPIKVPFAAVWGRDGVMAKTFDMDSVWKTKGKLYSRIEMPGGHFFVDQYPFETAEIIDNFIKKVERKK
;
A
#
# COMPACT_ATOMS: atom_id res chain seq x y z
N MET A 1 12.22 -0.20 16.58
CA MET A 1 11.32 0.37 15.54
C MET A 1 9.91 0.50 16.10
N PHE A 2 9.17 -0.58 16.34
CA PHE A 2 7.81 -0.55 16.88
C PHE A 2 7.70 -0.72 18.41
N GLY A 3 8.77 -0.58 19.16
CA GLY A 3 8.81 -0.60 20.65
C GLY A 3 7.81 -1.54 21.32
N VAL A 4 6.71 -0.96 21.78
CA VAL A 4 5.64 -1.64 22.52
C VAL A 4 4.63 -2.41 21.64
N PHE A 5 4.75 -2.36 20.31
CA PHE A 5 3.83 -3.08 19.44
C PHE A 5 3.98 -4.60 19.59
N LYS A 6 2.87 -5.29 19.74
CA LYS A 6 2.80 -6.75 19.77
C LYS A 6 2.94 -7.31 18.35
N LYS A 7 3.62 -8.44 18.22
CA LYS A 7 3.82 -9.14 16.96
C LYS A 7 2.88 -10.34 16.90
N HIS A 8 2.25 -10.53 15.75
CA HIS A 8 1.31 -11.61 15.51
C HIS A 8 1.59 -12.31 14.20
N ARG A 9 1.09 -13.53 14.10
CA ARG A 9 0.99 -14.30 12.86
C ARG A 9 -0.35 -15.01 12.82
N LEU A 10 -0.91 -15.12 11.63
CA LEU A 10 -2.08 -15.94 11.37
C LEU A 10 -1.97 -16.58 9.99
N VAL A 11 -2.68 -17.67 9.79
CA VAL A 11 -2.80 -18.30 8.47
C VAL A 11 -4.07 -17.78 7.81
N SER A 12 -3.91 -17.11 6.66
CA SER A 12 -5.00 -16.68 5.79
C SER A 12 -4.97 -17.54 4.53
N LYS A 13 -5.95 -18.43 4.38
CA LYS A 13 -5.98 -19.41 3.30
C LYS A 13 -4.67 -20.25 3.28
N ASP A 14 -3.80 -19.96 2.32
CA ASP A 14 -2.52 -20.63 2.06
C ASP A 14 -1.30 -19.79 2.44
N CYS A 15 -1.50 -18.64 3.08
CA CYS A 15 -0.46 -17.68 3.37
C CYS A 15 -0.37 -17.34 4.86
N ASP A 16 0.82 -17.43 5.44
CA ASP A 16 1.12 -16.94 6.79
C ASP A 16 1.28 -15.43 6.74
N ILE A 17 0.44 -14.69 7.47
CA ILE A 17 0.45 -13.23 7.51
C ILE A 17 1.00 -12.74 8.83
N PHE A 18 2.08 -11.96 8.74
CA PHE A 18 2.68 -11.27 9.86
C PHE A 18 2.10 -9.87 10.01
N PHE A 19 1.81 -9.44 11.23
CA PHE A 19 1.45 -8.06 11.54
C PHE A 19 1.92 -7.63 12.92
N VAL A 20 1.98 -6.32 13.12
CA VAL A 20 2.22 -5.71 14.43
C VAL A 20 1.00 -4.86 14.79
N GLU A 21 0.70 -4.78 16.10
CA GLU A 21 -0.43 -3.97 16.58
C GLU A 21 -0.13 -3.30 17.91
N ASN A 22 -0.75 -2.16 18.16
CA ASN A 22 -0.74 -1.46 19.44
C ASN A 22 -1.91 -0.47 19.55
N GLY A 23 -2.17 -0.05 20.79
CA GLY A 23 -3.21 0.93 21.12
C GLY A 23 -4.58 0.29 21.32
N ASN A 24 -5.54 1.15 21.63
CA ASN A 24 -6.94 0.80 21.88
C ASN A 24 -7.85 1.84 21.18
N GLY A 25 -9.12 1.51 20.98
CA GLY A 25 -10.08 2.38 20.33
C GLY A 25 -10.47 1.92 18.96
N THR A 26 -10.86 2.86 18.09
CA THR A 26 -11.29 2.53 16.72
C THR A 26 -10.15 1.89 15.92
N PRO A 27 -10.39 0.75 15.25
CA PRO A 27 -9.35 0.06 14.49
C PRO A 27 -8.91 0.83 13.25
N VAL A 28 -7.58 0.94 13.07
CA VAL A 28 -6.93 1.55 11.90
C VAL A 28 -5.89 0.57 11.35
N VAL A 29 -6.07 0.14 10.11
CA VAL A 29 -5.15 -0.76 9.41
C VAL A 29 -4.29 0.06 8.46
N LEU A 30 -2.97 -0.01 8.63
CA LEU A 30 -1.97 0.70 7.84
C LEU A 30 -1.28 -0.27 6.87
N LEU A 31 -1.53 -0.12 5.57
CA LEU A 31 -1.07 -1.02 4.51
C LEU A 31 0.08 -0.38 3.75
N HIS A 32 1.24 -1.04 3.75
CA HIS A 32 2.46 -0.57 3.08
C HIS A 32 2.44 -0.81 1.56
N GLY A 33 3.39 -0.21 0.86
CA GLY A 33 3.62 -0.40 -0.57
C GLY A 33 4.93 -1.11 -0.92
N PHE A 34 5.21 -1.16 -2.22
CA PHE A 34 6.45 -1.67 -2.80
C PHE A 34 7.58 -0.62 -2.70
N PRO A 35 8.83 -0.97 -2.44
CA PRO A 35 9.33 -2.30 -2.03
C PRO A 35 9.46 -2.43 -0.51
N GLN A 36 8.60 -1.74 0.22
CA GLN A 36 8.65 -1.59 1.66
C GLN A 36 8.02 -2.78 2.42
N THR A 37 7.88 -2.63 3.72
CA THR A 37 7.23 -3.56 4.64
C THR A 37 6.42 -2.75 5.67
N HIS A 38 5.76 -3.40 6.63
CA HIS A 38 5.13 -2.70 7.77
C HIS A 38 6.05 -1.65 8.40
N ALA A 39 7.37 -1.79 8.25
CA ALA A 39 8.37 -0.88 8.82
C ALA A 39 8.24 0.58 8.33
N MET A 40 7.61 0.84 7.17
CA MET A 40 7.36 2.21 6.71
C MET A 40 6.52 3.02 7.71
N TRP A 41 5.63 2.34 8.44
CA TRP A 41 4.75 2.97 9.40
C TRP A 41 5.38 3.22 10.78
N ALA A 42 6.67 2.90 10.96
CA ALA A 42 7.35 2.95 12.26
C ALA A 42 7.34 4.33 12.93
N ASN A 43 7.30 5.41 12.14
CA ASN A 43 7.26 6.79 12.64
C ASN A 43 5.85 7.40 12.66
N VAL A 44 4.85 6.71 12.06
CA VAL A 44 3.45 7.14 12.00
C VAL A 44 2.60 6.38 13.02
N ALA A 45 2.73 5.06 13.05
CA ALA A 45 1.91 4.18 13.86
C ALA A 45 1.97 4.46 15.38
N PRO A 46 3.13 4.78 15.99
CA PRO A 46 3.20 5.11 17.41
C PRO A 46 2.38 6.34 17.80
N PHE A 47 2.33 7.36 16.92
CA PHE A 47 1.49 8.54 17.15
C PHE A 47 0.01 8.18 17.14
N LEU A 48 -0.43 7.43 16.14
CA LEU A 48 -1.83 7.01 16.00
C LEU A 48 -2.27 6.05 17.12
N SER A 49 -1.38 5.19 17.61
CA SER A 49 -1.69 4.21 18.66
C SER A 49 -2.03 4.81 20.03
N ASN A 50 -1.85 6.12 20.21
CA ASN A 50 -2.31 6.82 21.40
C ASN A 50 -3.86 6.93 21.45
N ASN A 51 -4.52 6.93 20.28
CA ASN A 51 -5.97 7.15 20.17
C ASN A 51 -6.70 6.00 19.45
N TYR A 52 -5.98 5.14 18.74
CA TYR A 52 -6.53 4.11 17.87
C TYR A 52 -5.91 2.74 18.15
N HIS A 53 -6.65 1.67 17.84
CA HIS A 53 -6.07 0.34 17.72
C HIS A 53 -5.42 0.23 16.33
N VAL A 54 -4.11 0.37 16.27
CA VAL A 54 -3.34 0.40 15.01
C VAL A 54 -2.79 -0.97 14.68
N ILE A 55 -3.02 -1.43 13.46
CA ILE A 55 -2.59 -2.71 12.91
C ILE A 55 -1.77 -2.46 11.65
N CYS A 56 -0.53 -2.97 11.60
CA CYS A 56 0.36 -2.82 10.45
C CYS A 56 0.81 -4.21 9.97
N PRO A 57 0.16 -4.80 8.96
CA PRO A 57 0.60 -6.06 8.37
C PRO A 57 1.75 -5.87 7.39
N ASP A 58 2.55 -6.94 7.22
CA ASP A 58 3.27 -7.17 5.98
C ASP A 58 2.29 -7.80 4.99
N LEU A 59 2.13 -7.22 3.81
CA LEU A 59 1.34 -7.83 2.74
C LEU A 59 1.94 -9.20 2.35
N ARG A 60 1.10 -10.14 1.86
CA ARG A 60 1.61 -11.39 1.31
C ARG A 60 2.69 -11.11 0.27
N GLY A 61 3.77 -11.86 0.29
CA GLY A 61 4.93 -11.63 -0.58
C GLY A 61 6.00 -10.72 0.00
N TYR A 62 5.67 -9.90 0.99
CA TYR A 62 6.56 -8.89 1.57
C TYR A 62 7.00 -9.25 2.99
N GLY A 63 8.09 -8.63 3.43
CA GLY A 63 8.55 -8.69 4.80
C GLY A 63 8.59 -10.10 5.40
N GLN A 64 7.92 -10.26 6.52
CA GLN A 64 7.84 -11.51 7.26
C GLN A 64 6.62 -12.38 6.90
N SER A 65 5.72 -11.90 6.05
CA SER A 65 4.56 -12.67 5.57
C SER A 65 4.97 -13.77 4.60
N GLY A 66 4.09 -14.74 4.39
CA GLY A 66 4.27 -15.86 3.47
C GLY A 66 4.43 -15.42 2.01
N LYS A 67 5.02 -16.31 1.21
CA LYS A 67 5.33 -16.04 -0.21
C LYS A 67 4.88 -17.22 -1.08
N PRO A 68 3.54 -17.44 -1.20
CA PRO A 68 3.00 -18.53 -2.02
C PRO A 68 3.50 -18.45 -3.46
N LEU A 69 3.51 -19.58 -4.17
CA LEU A 69 3.98 -19.65 -5.54
C LEU A 69 2.89 -19.22 -6.53
N GLY A 70 3.30 -18.45 -7.55
CA GLY A 70 2.45 -18.09 -8.68
C GLY A 70 1.65 -16.81 -8.48
N TYR A 71 1.67 -15.97 -9.52
CA TYR A 71 1.13 -14.61 -9.48
C TYR A 71 -0.38 -14.54 -9.18
N LYS A 72 -1.16 -15.58 -9.48
CA LYS A 72 -2.60 -15.62 -9.16
C LYS A 72 -2.89 -15.47 -7.66
N ASN A 73 -1.91 -15.79 -6.81
CA ASN A 73 -2.02 -15.63 -5.37
C ASN A 73 -1.83 -14.19 -4.88
N TYR A 74 -1.37 -13.27 -5.75
CA TYR A 74 -0.99 -11.91 -5.38
C TYR A 74 -1.98 -10.84 -5.85
N THR A 75 -3.19 -11.21 -6.25
CA THR A 75 -4.22 -10.23 -6.58
C THR A 75 -4.57 -9.37 -5.37
N PHE A 76 -4.98 -8.13 -5.60
CA PHE A 76 -5.43 -7.25 -4.51
C PHE A 76 -6.63 -7.80 -3.77
N ARG A 77 -7.46 -8.64 -4.40
CA ARG A 77 -8.53 -9.39 -3.73
C ARG A 77 -7.98 -10.39 -2.73
N ASN A 78 -6.96 -11.17 -3.09
CA ASN A 78 -6.34 -12.11 -2.15
C ASN A 78 -5.64 -11.37 -0.99
N MET A 79 -5.00 -10.23 -1.27
CA MET A 79 -4.42 -9.38 -0.22
C MET A 79 -5.50 -8.76 0.68
N ALA A 80 -6.66 -8.39 0.12
CA ALA A 80 -7.81 -7.93 0.89
C ALA A 80 -8.36 -9.03 1.80
N ASP A 81 -8.45 -10.28 1.30
CA ASP A 81 -8.86 -11.44 2.11
C ASP A 81 -7.93 -11.67 3.31
N ASP A 82 -6.62 -11.42 3.16
CA ASP A 82 -5.67 -11.49 4.29
C ASP A 82 -5.99 -10.46 5.35
N VAL A 83 -6.29 -9.23 4.94
CA VAL A 83 -6.67 -8.17 5.86
C VAL A 83 -7.99 -8.50 6.56
N ILE A 84 -8.96 -9.06 5.83
CA ILE A 84 -10.23 -9.55 6.41
C ILE A 84 -9.97 -10.68 7.42
N ALA A 85 -9.02 -11.57 7.16
CA ALA A 85 -8.63 -12.62 8.11
C ALA A 85 -8.03 -12.03 9.39
N ILE A 86 -7.21 -10.96 9.29
CA ILE A 86 -6.71 -10.21 10.46
C ILE A 86 -7.89 -9.63 11.26
N LEU A 87 -8.82 -8.92 10.61
CA LEU A 87 -9.99 -8.35 11.29
C LEU A 87 -10.79 -9.42 12.05
N LYS A 88 -11.05 -10.55 11.40
CA LYS A 88 -11.76 -11.69 12.01
C LYS A 88 -11.04 -12.26 13.22
N SER A 89 -9.71 -12.43 13.14
CA SER A 89 -8.89 -12.93 14.24
C SER A 89 -8.88 -12.04 15.47
N GLN A 90 -9.09 -10.73 15.25
CA GLN A 90 -9.15 -9.70 16.28
C GLN A 90 -10.59 -9.33 16.70
N ASN A 91 -11.61 -10.05 16.18
CA ASN A 91 -13.04 -9.74 16.39
C ASN A 91 -13.43 -8.30 15.97
N ILE A 92 -12.75 -7.75 14.98
CA ILE A 92 -12.99 -6.41 14.44
C ILE A 92 -14.05 -6.48 13.34
N LYS A 93 -15.15 -5.74 13.51
CA LYS A 93 -16.26 -5.69 12.54
C LYS A 93 -16.04 -4.67 11.44
N LYS A 94 -15.42 -3.54 11.78
CA LYS A 94 -15.13 -2.44 10.85
C LYS A 94 -13.83 -1.73 11.24
N ALA A 95 -13.10 -1.21 10.25
CA ALA A 95 -11.87 -0.46 10.45
C ALA A 95 -11.75 0.70 9.47
N HIS A 96 -10.86 1.65 9.77
CA HIS A 96 -10.31 2.59 8.80
C HIS A 96 -9.11 1.93 8.10
N PHE A 97 -9.03 2.07 6.77
CA PHE A 97 -7.93 1.50 5.99
C PHE A 97 -7.11 2.62 5.36
N ILE A 98 -5.85 2.68 5.71
CA ILE A 98 -4.90 3.66 5.21
C ILE A 98 -3.85 2.90 4.41
N GLY A 99 -3.84 3.07 3.11
CA GLY A 99 -2.92 2.35 2.24
C GLY A 99 -2.03 3.28 1.44
N HIS A 100 -0.79 2.88 1.26
CA HIS A 100 0.18 3.53 0.39
C HIS A 100 0.57 2.58 -0.74
N ASP A 101 0.66 3.06 -1.97
CA ASP A 101 1.07 2.31 -3.17
C ASP A 101 0.31 0.98 -3.31
N ARG A 102 0.96 -0.20 -3.23
CA ARG A 102 0.31 -1.52 -3.29
C ARG A 102 -0.76 -1.68 -2.21
N GLY A 103 -0.47 -1.19 -0.99
CA GLY A 103 -1.44 -1.20 0.12
C GLY A 103 -2.67 -0.32 -0.13
N ALA A 104 -2.51 0.79 -0.87
CA ALA A 104 -3.64 1.61 -1.27
C ALA A 104 -4.56 0.89 -2.27
N ARG A 105 -4.01 0.04 -3.14
CA ARG A 105 -4.79 -0.79 -4.07
C ARG A 105 -5.56 -1.88 -3.33
N VAL A 106 -4.98 -2.46 -2.28
CA VAL A 106 -5.68 -3.38 -1.37
C VAL A 106 -6.83 -2.66 -0.65
N ALA A 107 -6.57 -1.46 -0.12
CA ALA A 107 -7.61 -0.64 0.52
C ALA A 107 -8.73 -0.25 -0.45
N TYR A 108 -8.39 0.03 -1.72
CA TYR A 108 -9.37 0.28 -2.79
C TYR A 108 -10.25 -0.96 -3.02
N ARG A 109 -9.64 -2.14 -3.12
CA ARG A 109 -10.38 -3.40 -3.27
C ARG A 109 -11.32 -3.67 -2.10
N LEU A 110 -10.86 -3.44 -0.86
CA LEU A 110 -11.72 -3.54 0.34
C LEU A 110 -12.92 -2.58 0.26
N ALA A 111 -12.71 -1.33 -0.17
CA ALA A 111 -13.77 -0.34 -0.28
C ALA A 111 -14.82 -0.67 -1.35
N ILE A 112 -14.44 -1.36 -2.42
CA ILE A 112 -15.34 -1.76 -3.50
C ILE A 112 -16.05 -3.08 -3.17
N ASP A 113 -15.28 -4.12 -2.78
CA ASP A 113 -15.80 -5.47 -2.63
C ASP A 113 -16.47 -5.71 -1.24
N ASN A 114 -16.02 -5.01 -0.18
CA ASN A 114 -16.45 -5.22 1.21
C ASN A 114 -16.73 -3.89 1.94
N PRO A 115 -17.56 -2.98 1.40
CA PRO A 115 -17.80 -1.66 1.99
C PRO A 115 -18.37 -1.72 3.41
N GLU A 116 -19.02 -2.83 3.78
CA GLU A 116 -19.55 -3.06 5.14
C GLU A 116 -18.47 -3.19 6.20
N LEU A 117 -17.23 -3.57 5.83
CA LEU A 117 -16.08 -3.67 6.73
C LEU A 117 -15.31 -2.34 6.85
N VAL A 118 -15.62 -1.34 6.01
CA VAL A 118 -14.85 -0.11 5.88
C VAL A 118 -15.56 1.05 6.57
N CYS A 119 -14.91 1.65 7.58
CA CYS A 119 -15.36 2.91 8.17
C CYS A 119 -15.04 4.10 7.26
N SER A 120 -13.81 4.14 6.77
CA SER A 120 -13.30 5.05 5.75
C SER A 120 -11.98 4.52 5.20
N THR A 121 -11.48 5.11 4.12
CA THR A 121 -10.20 4.71 3.53
C THR A 121 -9.40 5.90 3.02
N MET A 122 -8.05 5.78 3.04
CA MET A 122 -7.13 6.69 2.36
C MET A 122 -6.33 5.93 1.31
N PHE A 123 -6.24 6.50 0.13
CA PHE A 123 -5.42 6.00 -0.98
C PHE A 123 -4.25 6.94 -1.19
N MET A 124 -3.04 6.51 -0.78
CA MET A 124 -1.85 7.33 -0.80
C MET A 124 -1.00 7.03 -2.04
N ASP A 125 -0.79 8.08 -2.83
CA ASP A 125 0.05 8.18 -4.03
C ASP A 125 -0.19 7.13 -5.11
N ILE A 126 -1.46 6.88 -5.41
CA ILE A 126 -1.90 6.04 -6.54
C ILE A 126 -3.01 6.70 -7.35
N VAL A 127 -3.15 6.26 -8.60
CA VAL A 127 -4.42 6.25 -9.34
C VAL A 127 -4.90 4.79 -9.43
N PRO A 128 -6.18 4.52 -9.76
CA PRO A 128 -6.67 3.16 -9.97
C PRO A 128 -5.77 2.37 -10.94
N THR A 129 -5.64 1.05 -10.73
CA THR A 129 -4.72 0.19 -11.50
C THR A 129 -5.03 0.23 -12.98
N ASN A 130 -6.32 0.15 -13.33
CA ASN A 130 -6.73 0.23 -14.73
C ASN A 130 -6.35 1.56 -15.37
N THR A 131 -6.45 2.68 -14.64
CA THR A 131 -6.05 4.03 -15.12
C THR A 131 -4.57 4.07 -15.50
N VAL A 132 -3.68 3.42 -14.72
CA VAL A 132 -2.24 3.36 -15.05
C VAL A 132 -2.01 2.73 -16.42
N PHE A 133 -2.76 1.68 -16.77
CA PHE A 133 -2.59 0.96 -18.03
C PHE A 133 -3.31 1.60 -19.20
N THR A 134 -4.46 2.24 -18.98
CA THR A 134 -5.28 2.85 -20.04
C THR A 134 -4.81 4.26 -20.42
N GLU A 135 -4.20 4.99 -19.48
CA GLU A 135 -3.67 6.35 -19.70
C GLU A 135 -2.13 6.36 -19.79
N LEU A 136 -1.54 5.26 -20.28
CA LEU A 136 -0.11 5.10 -20.41
C LEU A 136 0.48 6.12 -21.40
N SER A 137 1.41 6.93 -20.91
CA SER A 137 2.25 7.81 -21.72
C SER A 137 3.71 7.33 -21.72
N ALA A 138 4.52 7.80 -22.69
CA ALA A 138 5.94 7.52 -22.72
C ALA A 138 6.65 8.00 -21.43
N SER A 139 6.27 9.16 -20.89
CA SER A 139 6.81 9.70 -19.64
C SER A 139 6.45 8.82 -18.44
N LEU A 140 5.21 8.33 -18.36
CA LEU A 140 4.79 7.42 -17.31
C LEU A 140 5.53 6.09 -17.43
N ALA A 141 5.61 5.50 -18.63
CA ALA A 141 6.33 4.25 -18.85
C ALA A 141 7.81 4.36 -18.47
N PHE A 142 8.45 5.47 -18.76
CA PHE A 142 9.83 5.73 -18.37
C PHE A 142 9.98 5.82 -16.83
N SER A 143 9.12 6.57 -16.17
CA SER A 143 9.18 6.75 -14.72
C SER A 143 8.75 5.50 -13.94
N TYR A 144 7.75 4.79 -14.45
CA TYR A 144 7.19 3.56 -13.85
C TYR A 144 7.63 2.29 -14.61
N TYR A 145 8.85 2.30 -15.20
CA TYR A 145 9.41 1.14 -15.93
C TYR A 145 9.34 -0.17 -15.14
N HIS A 146 9.41 -0.10 -13.82
CA HIS A 146 9.36 -1.25 -12.93
C HIS A 146 8.03 -2.01 -13.01
N TRP A 147 6.91 -1.38 -13.35
CA TRP A 147 5.63 -2.06 -13.56
C TRP A 147 5.73 -3.05 -14.71
N PHE A 148 6.38 -2.64 -15.80
CA PHE A 148 6.55 -3.47 -17.00
C PHE A 148 7.70 -4.45 -16.84
N PHE A 149 8.77 -4.07 -16.16
CA PHE A 149 9.91 -4.95 -15.90
C PHE A 149 9.55 -6.08 -14.94
N LEU A 150 8.95 -5.78 -13.78
CA LEU A 150 8.59 -6.78 -12.77
C LEU A 150 7.49 -7.74 -13.26
N SER A 151 6.63 -7.29 -14.19
CA SER A 151 5.58 -8.14 -14.78
C SER A 151 6.06 -9.07 -15.89
N GLN A 152 7.32 -8.96 -16.31
CA GLN A 152 7.89 -9.89 -17.32
C GLN A 152 7.81 -11.35 -16.85
N PRO A 153 7.77 -12.32 -17.81
CA PRO A 153 7.72 -13.74 -17.48
C PRO A 153 8.87 -14.19 -16.56
N PHE A 154 8.52 -15.06 -15.60
CA PHE A 154 9.54 -15.74 -14.79
C PHE A 154 10.52 -16.51 -15.69
N PRO A 155 11.82 -16.50 -15.42
CA PRO A 155 12.53 -15.88 -14.30
C PRO A 155 13.29 -14.59 -14.69
N VAL A 156 12.82 -13.84 -15.66
CA VAL A 156 13.60 -12.73 -16.26
C VAL A 156 13.91 -11.63 -15.22
N PRO A 157 12.93 -10.96 -14.59
CA PRO A 157 13.23 -9.92 -13.63
C PRO A 157 13.92 -10.46 -12.38
N GLU A 158 13.51 -11.64 -11.90
CA GLU A 158 14.08 -12.24 -10.69
C GLU A 158 15.59 -12.46 -10.82
N LYS A 159 16.03 -13.08 -11.91
CA LYS A 159 17.47 -13.35 -12.15
C LYS A 159 18.30 -12.09 -12.30
N LEU A 160 17.73 -11.03 -12.86
CA LEU A 160 18.42 -9.74 -13.00
C LEU A 160 18.54 -9.05 -11.65
N ILE A 161 17.46 -9.02 -10.86
CA ILE A 161 17.43 -8.39 -9.53
C ILE A 161 18.31 -9.17 -8.54
N GLU A 162 18.30 -10.49 -8.57
CA GLU A 162 19.11 -11.34 -7.67
C GLU A 162 20.62 -11.08 -7.75
N ARG A 163 21.11 -10.46 -8.82
CA ARG A 163 22.53 -10.10 -8.97
C ARG A 163 22.93 -8.96 -8.04
N ASP A 164 22.05 -7.96 -7.88
CA ASP A 164 22.24 -6.84 -6.98
C ASP A 164 20.88 -6.27 -6.57
N PRO A 165 20.21 -6.94 -5.61
CA PRO A 165 18.89 -6.50 -5.16
C PRO A 165 18.93 -5.12 -4.47
N ASP A 166 20.03 -4.79 -3.79
CA ASP A 166 20.15 -3.49 -3.12
C ASP A 166 20.23 -2.36 -4.14
N GLN A 167 20.97 -2.51 -5.21
CA GLN A 167 21.04 -1.50 -6.29
C GLN A 167 19.64 -1.29 -6.90
N PHE A 168 18.93 -2.37 -7.23
CA PHE A 168 17.62 -2.28 -7.86
C PHE A 168 16.60 -1.60 -6.94
N TYR A 169 16.42 -2.12 -5.73
CA TYR A 169 15.37 -1.59 -4.84
C TYR A 169 15.70 -0.22 -4.24
N ASN A 170 16.98 0.10 -4.02
CA ASN A 170 17.37 1.47 -3.65
C ASN A 170 17.08 2.46 -4.80
N SER A 171 17.27 2.06 -6.05
CA SER A 171 16.89 2.91 -7.19
C SER A 171 15.37 3.14 -7.26
N CYS A 172 14.56 2.13 -6.91
CA CYS A 172 13.12 2.31 -6.77
C CYS A 172 12.75 3.30 -5.65
N LEU A 173 13.37 3.20 -4.47
CA LEU A 173 13.11 4.14 -3.36
C LEU A 173 13.47 5.60 -3.71
N GLN A 174 14.40 5.83 -4.63
CA GLN A 174 14.87 7.16 -5.03
C GLN A 174 14.22 7.67 -6.33
N GLY A 175 13.61 6.78 -7.12
CA GLY A 175 13.27 7.06 -8.52
C GLY A 175 11.95 7.82 -8.74
N TRP A 176 11.04 7.90 -7.75
CA TRP A 176 9.66 8.34 -8.00
C TRP A 176 9.34 9.71 -7.42
N GLY A 177 10.30 10.59 -7.51
CA GLY A 177 10.19 12.03 -7.23
C GLY A 177 10.59 12.40 -5.82
N ALA A 178 11.47 13.41 -5.76
CA ALA A 178 11.87 14.18 -4.57
C ALA A 178 12.35 13.36 -3.35
N THR A 179 12.62 12.07 -3.47
CA THR A 179 13.04 11.23 -2.35
C THR A 179 14.50 10.84 -2.49
N GLY A 180 15.32 11.26 -1.55
CA GLY A 180 16.67 10.72 -1.37
C GLY A 180 16.66 9.56 -0.39
N ILE A 181 17.68 8.68 -0.45
CA ILE A 181 17.80 7.52 0.45
C ILE A 181 17.82 7.93 1.93
N ASN A 182 18.27 9.15 2.24
CA ASN A 182 18.31 9.71 3.59
C ASN A 182 16.94 10.05 4.19
N ALA A 183 15.86 10.01 3.39
CA ALA A 183 14.49 10.12 3.89
C ALA A 183 14.08 8.92 4.74
N PHE A 184 14.73 7.77 4.51
CA PHE A 184 14.45 6.53 5.22
C PHE A 184 15.39 6.37 6.41
N SER A 185 14.86 6.11 7.60
CA SER A 185 15.69 5.80 8.75
C SER A 185 16.50 4.52 8.51
N LYS A 186 17.69 4.43 9.14
CA LYS A 186 18.53 3.22 9.05
C LYS A 186 17.80 1.94 9.43
N ASN A 187 16.91 2.01 10.42
CA ASN A 187 16.13 0.86 10.86
C ASN A 187 15.08 0.42 9.81
N GLN A 188 14.44 1.38 9.12
CA GLN A 188 13.51 1.09 8.03
C GLN A 188 14.25 0.46 6.85
N LEU A 189 15.34 1.07 6.39
CA LEU A 189 16.18 0.52 5.31
C LEU A 189 16.66 -0.89 5.61
N ASN A 190 17.14 -1.15 6.83
CA ASN A 190 17.56 -2.48 7.23
C ASN A 190 16.41 -3.51 7.15
N ALA A 191 15.18 -3.11 7.52
CA ALA A 191 14.03 -4.00 7.42
C ALA A 191 13.66 -4.29 5.95
N TYR A 192 13.71 -3.29 5.08
CA TYR A 192 13.46 -3.43 3.66
C TYR A 192 14.53 -4.31 3.00
N GLN A 193 15.80 -4.03 3.25
CA GLN A 193 16.95 -4.81 2.74
C GLN A 193 16.87 -6.28 3.16
N LYS A 194 16.52 -6.56 4.43
CA LYS A 194 16.34 -7.93 4.91
C LYS A 194 15.23 -8.65 4.14
N SER A 195 14.18 -7.93 3.73
CA SER A 195 13.06 -8.45 2.93
C SER A 195 13.53 -8.76 1.51
N TRP A 196 14.00 -7.77 0.77
CA TRP A 196 14.28 -7.93 -0.66
C TRP A 196 15.57 -8.69 -1.00
N ARG A 197 16.48 -8.92 -0.05
CA ARG A 197 17.62 -9.84 -0.23
C ARG A 197 17.21 -11.31 -0.22
N ASN A 198 15.95 -11.60 0.13
CA ASN A 198 15.39 -12.96 0.07
C ASN A 198 14.82 -13.23 -1.32
N LYS A 199 15.34 -14.26 -2.01
CA LYS A 199 14.89 -14.65 -3.35
C LYS A 199 13.40 -14.92 -3.46
N SER A 200 12.79 -15.53 -2.43
CA SER A 200 11.34 -15.75 -2.43
C SER A 200 10.55 -14.45 -2.36
N CYS A 201 11.10 -13.41 -1.72
CA CYS A 201 10.51 -12.10 -1.68
C CYS A 201 10.63 -11.37 -3.02
N ILE A 202 11.82 -11.46 -3.68
CA ILE A 202 12.01 -10.92 -5.03
C ILE A 202 10.98 -11.50 -5.99
N ARG A 203 10.85 -12.84 -6.00
CA ARG A 203 9.84 -13.54 -6.83
C ARG A 203 8.43 -13.07 -6.50
N ALA A 204 8.08 -13.00 -5.21
CA ALA A 204 6.75 -12.60 -4.78
C ALA A 204 6.41 -11.16 -5.19
N MET A 205 7.36 -10.23 -5.11
CA MET A 205 7.19 -8.86 -5.61
C MET A 205 6.99 -8.83 -7.12
N CYS A 206 7.71 -9.65 -7.90
CA CYS A 206 7.45 -9.79 -9.34
C CYS A 206 6.05 -10.39 -9.59
N ASP A 207 5.65 -11.40 -8.84
CA ASP A 207 4.33 -12.04 -8.96
C ASP A 207 3.18 -11.06 -8.61
N ASP A 208 3.39 -10.14 -7.67
CA ASP A 208 2.45 -9.06 -7.36
C ASP A 208 2.22 -8.13 -8.58
N TYR A 209 3.29 -7.73 -9.29
CA TYR A 209 3.16 -6.92 -10.49
C TYR A 209 2.58 -7.70 -11.68
N ARG A 210 2.87 -9.01 -11.79
CA ARG A 210 2.20 -9.89 -12.76
C ARG A 210 0.71 -9.99 -12.48
N ALA A 211 0.30 -10.13 -11.22
CA ALA A 211 -1.10 -10.13 -10.84
C ALA A 211 -1.80 -8.83 -11.24
N ALA A 212 -1.16 -7.68 -10.98
CA ALA A 212 -1.70 -6.38 -11.37
C ALA A 212 -1.91 -6.27 -12.89
N TYR A 213 -0.93 -6.74 -13.68
CA TYR A 213 -1.00 -6.70 -15.14
C TYR A 213 -2.00 -7.71 -15.72
N HIS A 214 -1.97 -8.96 -15.26
CA HIS A 214 -2.77 -10.02 -15.87
C HIS A 214 -4.19 -10.14 -15.29
N ILE A 215 -4.44 -9.64 -14.08
CA ILE A 215 -5.71 -9.87 -13.37
C ILE A 215 -6.33 -8.59 -12.83
N ASP A 216 -5.63 -7.82 -11.99
CA ASP A 216 -6.28 -6.76 -11.22
C ASP A 216 -6.76 -5.59 -12.08
N GLN A 217 -6.04 -5.22 -13.16
CA GLN A 217 -6.54 -4.22 -14.10
C GLN A 217 -7.88 -4.62 -14.73
N HIS A 218 -8.07 -5.92 -14.98
CA HIS A 218 -9.33 -6.44 -15.53
C HIS A 218 -10.44 -6.48 -14.49
N HIS A 219 -10.10 -6.75 -13.22
CA HIS A 219 -11.07 -6.61 -12.13
C HIS A 219 -11.59 -5.18 -12.04
N GLU A 220 -10.71 -4.18 -12.05
CA GLU A 220 -11.12 -2.77 -12.00
C GLU A 220 -11.88 -2.33 -13.27
N ALA A 221 -11.49 -2.82 -14.45
CA ALA A 221 -12.22 -2.56 -15.68
C ALA A 221 -13.65 -3.13 -15.62
N ALA A 222 -13.81 -4.33 -15.05
CA ALA A 222 -15.11 -4.98 -14.87
C ALA A 222 -15.99 -4.27 -13.82
N ASP A 223 -15.39 -3.62 -12.81
CA ASP A 223 -16.14 -2.79 -11.85
C ASP A 223 -16.78 -1.58 -12.54
N GLY A 224 -16.23 -1.13 -13.67
CA GLY A 224 -16.76 0.01 -14.42
C GLY A 224 -16.83 1.28 -13.56
N ASN A 225 -18.04 1.86 -13.51
CA ASN A 225 -18.30 3.08 -12.74
C ASN A 225 -18.88 2.80 -11.33
N PHE A 226 -18.59 1.63 -10.73
CA PHE A 226 -19.03 1.39 -9.36
C PHE A 226 -18.41 2.42 -8.41
N PRO A 227 -19.25 3.26 -7.77
CA PRO A 227 -18.74 4.29 -6.88
C PRO A 227 -18.28 3.70 -5.55
N ILE A 228 -17.22 4.26 -5.01
CA ILE A 228 -16.83 4.05 -3.61
C ILE A 228 -17.94 4.59 -2.72
N LYS A 229 -18.54 3.73 -1.92
CA LYS A 229 -19.73 4.04 -1.08
C LYS A 229 -19.38 4.53 0.32
N VAL A 230 -18.11 4.44 0.70
CA VAL A 230 -17.59 4.84 2.02
C VAL A 230 -16.85 6.17 1.92
N PRO A 231 -16.69 6.93 3.03
CA PRO A 231 -15.82 8.11 3.04
C PRO A 231 -14.40 7.74 2.64
N PHE A 232 -13.81 8.48 1.70
CA PHE A 232 -12.44 8.25 1.28
C PHE A 232 -11.66 9.54 1.01
N ALA A 233 -10.35 9.45 1.14
CA ALA A 233 -9.44 10.49 0.74
C ALA A 233 -8.43 9.94 -0.27
N ALA A 234 -8.14 10.71 -1.33
CA ALA A 234 -6.95 10.54 -2.13
C ALA A 234 -5.87 11.50 -1.63
N VAL A 235 -4.70 10.96 -1.35
CA VAL A 235 -3.56 11.70 -0.81
C VAL A 235 -2.39 11.50 -1.75
N TRP A 236 -1.66 12.56 -2.11
CA TRP A 236 -0.49 12.44 -2.98
C TRP A 236 0.60 13.42 -2.65
N GLY A 237 1.84 13.04 -2.94
CA GLY A 237 2.99 13.92 -2.87
C GLY A 237 3.04 14.83 -4.11
N ARG A 238 2.99 16.16 -3.92
CA ARG A 238 2.98 17.15 -5.02
C ARG A 238 4.20 17.07 -5.94
N ASP A 239 5.32 16.58 -5.42
CA ASP A 239 6.59 16.48 -6.16
C ASP A 239 6.78 15.08 -6.80
N GLY A 240 5.82 14.16 -6.56
CA GLY A 240 5.83 12.79 -7.05
C GLY A 240 5.47 12.65 -8.52
N VAL A 241 5.74 11.46 -9.07
CA VAL A 241 5.42 11.13 -10.47
C VAL A 241 3.91 11.12 -10.69
N MET A 242 3.11 10.61 -9.73
CA MET A 242 1.65 10.58 -9.87
C MET A 242 1.06 11.98 -10.08
N ALA A 243 1.43 12.94 -9.23
CA ALA A 243 0.94 14.31 -9.32
C ALA A 243 1.39 15.03 -10.60
N LYS A 244 2.56 14.68 -11.14
CA LYS A 244 3.09 15.26 -12.39
C LYS A 244 2.48 14.65 -13.65
N THR A 245 1.91 13.44 -13.53
CA THR A 245 1.40 12.68 -14.68
C THR A 245 -0.12 12.77 -14.80
N PHE A 246 -0.83 12.78 -13.66
CA PHE A 246 -2.29 12.72 -13.61
C PHE A 246 -2.88 13.96 -12.93
N ASP A 247 -4.03 14.38 -13.41
CA ASP A 247 -4.90 15.25 -12.60
C ASP A 247 -5.56 14.38 -11.50
N MET A 248 -4.85 14.27 -10.38
CA MET A 248 -5.24 13.42 -9.26
C MET A 248 -6.63 13.74 -8.74
N ASP A 249 -7.01 15.01 -8.69
CA ASP A 249 -8.33 15.43 -8.22
C ASP A 249 -9.43 14.96 -9.17
N SER A 250 -9.27 15.16 -10.46
CA SER A 250 -10.23 14.73 -11.48
C SER A 250 -10.40 13.21 -11.50
N VAL A 251 -9.30 12.44 -11.41
CA VAL A 251 -9.36 10.97 -11.36
C VAL A 251 -10.20 10.49 -10.16
N TRP A 252 -9.92 10.99 -8.97
CA TRP A 252 -10.55 10.47 -7.74
C TRP A 252 -11.95 11.04 -7.49
N LYS A 253 -12.24 12.25 -7.90
CA LYS A 253 -13.55 12.89 -7.76
C LYS A 253 -14.67 12.11 -8.47
N THR A 254 -14.34 11.42 -9.56
CA THR A 254 -15.29 10.58 -10.28
C THR A 254 -15.62 9.26 -9.57
N LYS A 255 -14.79 8.83 -8.62
CA LYS A 255 -14.89 7.52 -7.96
C LYS A 255 -15.90 7.47 -6.81
N GLY A 256 -16.44 8.62 -6.36
CA GLY A 256 -17.48 8.61 -5.31
C GLY A 256 -17.77 9.99 -4.73
N LYS A 257 -18.95 10.11 -4.09
CA LYS A 257 -19.45 11.39 -3.54
C LYS A 257 -18.81 11.79 -2.20
N LEU A 258 -18.28 10.82 -1.44
CA LEU A 258 -17.72 11.06 -0.11
C LEU A 258 -16.19 11.26 -0.16
N TYR A 259 -15.74 11.94 -1.21
CA TYR A 259 -14.34 12.19 -1.53
C TYR A 259 -13.76 13.36 -0.74
N SER A 260 -12.51 13.22 -0.32
CA SER A 260 -11.67 14.29 0.23
C SER A 260 -10.33 14.31 -0.50
N ARG A 261 -9.87 15.51 -0.86
CA ARG A 261 -8.57 15.76 -1.47
C ARG A 261 -7.56 16.15 -0.39
N ILE A 262 -6.36 15.56 -0.43
CA ILE A 262 -5.23 15.96 0.43
C ILE A 262 -3.96 15.93 -0.42
N GLU A 263 -3.21 17.03 -0.42
CA GLU A 263 -1.92 17.14 -1.06
C GLU A 263 -0.83 17.27 0.02
N MET A 264 0.21 16.45 -0.10
CA MET A 264 1.35 16.43 0.83
C MET A 264 2.59 17.04 0.17
N PRO A 265 3.49 17.65 0.92
CA PRO A 265 4.84 17.91 0.41
C PRO A 265 5.55 16.58 0.11
N GLY A 266 6.58 16.65 -0.75
CA GLY A 266 7.40 15.47 -1.10
C GLY A 266 6.89 14.67 -2.27
N GLY A 267 7.54 13.53 -2.52
CA GLY A 267 7.27 12.64 -3.64
C GLY A 267 6.47 11.41 -3.23
N HIS A 268 6.67 10.31 -3.96
CA HIS A 268 5.96 9.04 -3.71
C HIS A 268 6.07 8.54 -2.26
N PHE A 269 7.24 8.67 -1.66
CA PHE A 269 7.51 8.23 -0.29
C PHE A 269 7.32 9.34 0.75
N PHE A 270 6.34 10.24 0.56
CA PHE A 270 6.06 11.31 1.51
C PHE A 270 5.78 10.81 2.93
N VAL A 271 5.29 9.59 3.09
CA VAL A 271 5.07 8.96 4.39
C VAL A 271 6.37 8.86 5.20
N ASP A 272 7.48 8.54 4.52
CA ASP A 272 8.81 8.47 5.14
C ASP A 272 9.45 9.85 5.27
N GLN A 273 9.20 10.75 4.30
CA GLN A 273 9.74 12.11 4.30
C GLN A 273 9.06 13.02 5.35
N TYR A 274 7.75 12.85 5.55
CA TYR A 274 6.90 13.70 6.39
C TYR A 274 6.00 12.86 7.31
N PRO A 275 6.58 12.02 8.20
CA PRO A 275 5.81 11.07 8.99
C PRO A 275 4.86 11.72 10.00
N PHE A 276 5.21 12.87 10.57
CA PHE A 276 4.36 13.58 11.52
C PHE A 276 3.14 14.18 10.84
N GLU A 277 3.35 14.87 9.72
CA GLU A 277 2.28 15.43 8.90
C GLU A 277 1.39 14.32 8.35
N THR A 278 1.98 13.17 7.97
CA THR A 278 1.21 12.00 7.56
C THR A 278 0.32 11.48 8.69
N ALA A 279 0.84 11.37 9.91
CA ALA A 279 0.05 10.96 11.06
C ALA A 279 -1.08 11.95 11.36
N GLU A 280 -0.81 13.25 11.24
CA GLU A 280 -1.78 14.32 11.47
C GLU A 280 -2.94 14.30 10.44
N ILE A 281 -2.65 14.15 9.16
CA ILE A 281 -3.71 14.07 8.14
C ILE A 281 -4.57 12.81 8.30
N ILE A 282 -3.99 11.68 8.73
CA ILE A 282 -4.73 10.46 9.02
C ILE A 282 -5.68 10.70 10.21
N ASP A 283 -5.17 11.22 11.33
CA ASP A 283 -5.95 11.52 12.53
C ASP A 283 -7.10 12.49 12.24
N ASN A 284 -6.80 13.60 11.54
CA ASN A 284 -7.79 14.61 11.16
C ASN A 284 -8.89 14.04 10.26
N PHE A 285 -8.52 13.19 9.30
CA PHE A 285 -9.49 12.57 8.41
C PHE A 285 -10.41 11.60 9.17
N ILE A 286 -9.85 10.74 10.03
CA ILE A 286 -10.63 9.80 10.83
C ILE A 286 -11.60 10.56 11.74
N LYS A 287 -11.13 11.56 12.48
CA LYS A 287 -11.97 12.40 13.35
C LYS A 287 -13.10 13.10 12.59
N LYS A 288 -12.82 13.59 11.37
CA LYS A 288 -13.85 14.20 10.50
C LYS A 288 -14.92 13.19 10.10
N VAL A 289 -14.56 11.95 9.84
CA VAL A 289 -15.50 10.88 9.47
C VAL A 289 -16.33 10.45 10.68
N GLU A 290 -15.71 10.29 11.85
CA GLU A 290 -16.38 9.85 13.08
C GLU A 290 -17.37 10.88 13.61
N ARG A 291 -17.08 12.20 13.47
CA ARG A 291 -18.00 13.28 13.85
C ARG A 291 -19.26 13.38 12.99
N LYS A 292 -19.28 12.75 11.81
CA LYS A 292 -20.41 12.78 10.88
C LYS A 292 -21.35 11.57 11.04
N LYS A 293 -20.99 10.64 11.93
CA LYS A 293 -21.86 9.53 12.35
C LYS A 293 -22.73 9.93 13.53
#